data_30503532c9dcc3f6ec066a390d006f8a
#
_entry.id   30503532c9dcc3f6ec066a390d006f8a
#
_cell.length_a   1.000
_cell.length_b   1.000
_cell.length_c   1.000
_cell.angle_alpha   90.00
_cell.angle_beta   90.00
_cell.angle_gamma   90.00
#
_symmetry.space_group_name_H-M   'P 1'
#
loop_
_entity.id
_entity.type
_entity.pdbx_description
1 polymer ?
#
loop_
_entity_poly.entity_id
_entity_poly.type
_entity_poly.pdbx_seq_one_letter_code
_entity_poly.pdbx_strand_id
1 'polypeptide(L)'
;MDDTARMDLESIDILKLLEYLPHRYPFLLVDRIRFMLGDESCVGIKNVTFNEPQFQGHFPGRPIMPGILLIEGMAQTAGALCVHAQRLDKPRLVYFMTIDKAKFRRPVVPGDTVEYHLRKLNRRRNMWWYKGEAKVDGALVCEAELSAMLVTE
;
A
#
# COMPACT_ATOMS: atom_id res chain seq x y z
N MET A 1 7.43 -3.24 18.94
CA MET A 1 8.13 -1.93 18.89
C MET A 1 7.28 -0.93 19.65
N ASP A 2 7.87 -0.24 20.61
CA ASP A 2 7.13 0.76 21.39
C ASP A 2 6.91 2.05 20.57
N ASP A 3 6.03 2.92 21.05
CA ASP A 3 5.67 4.14 20.32
C ASP A 3 6.86 5.11 20.17
N THR A 4 7.77 5.11 21.13
CA THR A 4 8.97 5.96 21.08
C THR A 4 9.90 5.53 19.93
N ALA A 5 10.13 4.22 19.78
CA ALA A 5 10.96 3.69 18.68
C ALA A 5 10.30 3.92 17.31
N ARG A 6 8.95 3.92 17.24
CA ARG A 6 8.24 4.22 16.01
C ARG A 6 8.39 5.68 15.56
N MET A 7 8.50 6.60 16.50
CA MET A 7 8.64 8.03 16.19
C MET A 7 9.97 8.36 15.49
N ASP A 8 10.99 7.52 15.68
CA ASP A 8 12.31 7.69 15.05
C ASP A 8 12.40 7.10 13.65
N LEU A 9 11.37 6.37 13.18
CA LEU A 9 11.36 5.77 11.86
C LEU A 9 10.97 6.80 10.79
N GLU A 10 11.51 6.59 9.58
CA GLU A 10 11.26 7.48 8.45
C GLU A 10 9.81 7.47 8.00
N SER A 11 9.39 8.58 7.44
CA SER A 11 8.09 8.74 6.78
C SER A 11 8.27 9.54 5.50
N ILE A 12 7.36 9.34 4.55
CA ILE A 12 7.35 10.10 3.30
C ILE A 12 5.94 10.61 3.01
N ASP A 13 5.86 11.79 2.41
CA ASP A 13 4.62 12.41 1.99
C ASP A 13 4.28 12.07 0.53
N ILE A 14 3.18 12.64 0.04
CA ILE A 14 2.71 12.42 -1.34
C ILE A 14 3.72 12.87 -2.39
N LEU A 15 4.43 13.96 -2.16
CA LEU A 15 5.41 14.46 -3.13
C LEU A 15 6.55 13.46 -3.32
N LYS A 16 6.99 12.84 -2.23
CA LYS A 16 8.02 11.82 -2.30
C LYS A 16 7.50 10.51 -2.92
N LEU A 17 6.25 10.14 -2.62
CA LEU A 17 5.60 8.99 -3.26
C LEU A 17 5.56 9.14 -4.78
N LEU A 18 5.25 10.34 -5.29
CA LEU A 18 5.23 10.60 -6.72
C LEU A 18 6.60 10.43 -7.39
N GLU A 19 7.69 10.61 -6.64
CA GLU A 19 9.04 10.34 -7.15
C GLU A 19 9.35 8.85 -7.22
N TYR A 20 8.72 8.01 -6.37
CA TYR A 20 8.98 6.58 -6.28
C TYR A 20 8.06 5.74 -7.14
N LEU A 21 6.79 6.15 -7.27
CA LEU A 21 5.76 5.38 -7.97
C LEU A 21 5.42 6.05 -9.31
N PRO A 22 5.28 5.28 -10.39
CA PRO A 22 4.80 5.82 -11.67
C PRO A 22 3.29 6.03 -11.70
N HIS A 23 2.57 5.43 -10.74
CA HIS A 23 1.10 5.51 -10.66
C HIS A 23 0.62 6.96 -10.51
N ARG A 24 -0.49 7.28 -11.18
CA ARG A 24 -1.13 8.60 -11.12
C ARG A 24 -2.64 8.42 -11.02
N TYR A 25 -3.35 9.52 -10.81
CA TYR A 25 -4.81 9.49 -10.84
C TYR A 25 -5.31 8.76 -12.09
N PRO A 26 -6.30 7.87 -12.01
CA PRO A 26 -7.07 7.52 -10.80
C PRO A 26 -6.52 6.31 -10.04
N PHE A 27 -5.31 5.85 -10.31
CA PHE A 27 -4.79 4.57 -9.85
C PHE A 27 -3.69 4.68 -8.78
N LEU A 28 -3.40 5.88 -8.28
CA LEU A 28 -2.53 6.05 -7.12
C LEU A 28 -3.37 5.85 -5.86
N LEU A 29 -3.08 4.81 -5.09
CA LEU A 29 -3.93 4.34 -4.00
C LEU A 29 -3.25 4.41 -2.63
N VAL A 30 -2.25 5.26 -2.49
CA VAL A 30 -1.57 5.54 -1.23
C VAL A 30 -1.22 7.03 -1.17
N ASP A 31 -1.45 7.65 -0.01
CA ASP A 31 -1.27 9.09 0.18
C ASP A 31 -0.02 9.42 0.99
N ARG A 32 0.40 8.51 1.86
CA ARG A 32 1.54 8.70 2.77
C ARG A 32 2.05 7.35 3.22
N ILE A 33 3.33 7.26 3.57
CA ILE A 33 3.90 6.08 4.24
C ILE A 33 4.58 6.53 5.52
N ARG A 34 4.34 5.80 6.60
CA ARG A 34 4.91 6.02 7.93
C ARG A 34 5.65 4.79 8.42
N PHE A 35 6.48 4.99 9.45
CA PHE A 35 7.15 3.92 10.19
C PHE A 35 7.96 3.00 9.29
N MET A 36 8.73 3.60 8.38
CA MET A 36 9.53 2.87 7.40
C MET A 36 10.81 2.33 8.06
N LEU A 37 10.95 1.02 8.08
CA LEU A 37 12.12 0.31 8.59
C LEU A 37 12.79 -0.43 7.42
N GLY A 38 13.74 0.22 6.76
CA GLY A 38 14.41 -0.35 5.59
C GLY A 38 13.39 -0.83 4.57
N ASP A 39 13.54 -2.06 4.08
CA ASP A 39 12.55 -2.76 3.27
C ASP A 39 11.71 -3.78 4.09
N GLU A 40 11.84 -3.74 5.43
CA GLU A 40 11.25 -4.72 6.33
C GLU A 40 9.77 -4.49 6.58
N SER A 41 9.39 -3.25 6.90
CA SER A 41 8.03 -2.93 7.29
C SER A 41 7.71 -1.45 7.14
N CYS A 42 6.44 -1.15 7.01
CA CYS A 42 5.93 0.22 6.99
C CYS A 42 4.41 0.21 7.16
N VAL A 43 3.83 1.41 7.25
CA VAL A 43 2.38 1.62 7.24
C VAL A 43 2.06 2.64 6.16
N GLY A 44 1.38 2.21 5.10
CA GLY A 44 0.82 3.09 4.08
C GLY A 44 -0.52 3.64 4.53
N ILE A 45 -0.81 4.88 4.17
CA ILE A 45 -2.06 5.56 4.51
C ILE A 45 -2.80 5.89 3.22
N LYS A 46 -4.06 5.50 3.15
CA LYS A 46 -4.99 5.85 2.07
C LYS A 46 -6.21 6.51 2.65
N ASN A 47 -6.47 7.75 2.25
CA ASN A 47 -7.72 8.43 2.57
C ASN A 47 -8.76 8.11 1.50
N VAL A 48 -9.82 7.40 1.87
CA VAL A 48 -10.87 7.02 0.93
C VAL A 48 -11.90 8.15 0.86
N THR A 49 -12.11 8.67 -0.34
CA THR A 49 -13.07 9.76 -0.55
C THR A 49 -14.10 9.37 -1.62
N PHE A 50 -15.34 9.88 -1.48
CA PHE A 50 -16.36 9.69 -2.50
C PHE A 50 -15.95 10.30 -3.85
N ASN A 51 -15.02 11.24 -3.86
CA ASN A 51 -14.50 11.87 -5.07
C ASN A 51 -13.42 11.01 -5.75
N GLU A 52 -13.66 9.71 -5.86
CA GLU A 52 -12.82 8.75 -6.59
C GLU A 52 -13.68 8.01 -7.62
N PRO A 53 -13.16 7.73 -8.82
CA PRO A 53 -13.98 7.24 -9.94
C PRO A 53 -14.58 5.84 -9.72
N GLN A 54 -13.94 4.98 -8.92
CA GLN A 54 -14.44 3.61 -8.70
C GLN A 54 -15.80 3.57 -8.01
N PHE A 55 -16.17 4.61 -7.25
CA PHE A 55 -17.46 4.64 -6.55
C PHE A 55 -18.65 4.95 -7.45
N GLN A 56 -18.41 5.36 -8.69
CA GLN A 56 -19.47 5.55 -9.68
C GLN A 56 -20.10 4.22 -10.06
N GLY A 57 -19.31 3.16 -10.12
CA GLY A 57 -19.77 1.84 -10.53
C GLY A 57 -19.80 0.79 -9.43
N HIS A 58 -19.16 1.04 -8.30
CA HIS A 58 -19.00 0.02 -7.24
C HIS A 58 -19.47 0.54 -5.88
N PHE A 59 -20.76 0.67 -5.62
CA PHE A 59 -21.92 0.42 -6.49
C PHE A 59 -22.81 1.66 -6.51
N PRO A 60 -23.64 1.89 -7.56
CA PRO A 60 -24.56 3.02 -7.56
C PRO A 60 -25.44 3.05 -6.32
N GLY A 61 -25.43 4.18 -5.60
CA GLY A 61 -26.16 4.35 -4.35
C GLY A 61 -25.56 3.65 -3.13
N ARG A 62 -24.53 2.85 -3.29
CA ARG A 62 -23.85 2.15 -2.19
C ARG A 62 -22.34 2.06 -2.45
N PRO A 63 -21.60 3.12 -2.18
CA PRO A 63 -20.16 3.15 -2.47
C PRO A 63 -19.37 2.25 -1.51
N ILE A 64 -18.66 1.28 -2.08
CA ILE A 64 -17.79 0.37 -1.34
C ILE A 64 -16.46 0.35 -2.06
N MET A 65 -15.37 0.49 -1.32
CA MET A 65 -14.02 0.38 -1.89
C MET A 65 -13.80 -1.04 -2.39
N PRO A 66 -13.52 -1.23 -3.69
CA PRO A 66 -13.23 -2.57 -4.20
C PRO A 66 -12.07 -3.22 -3.43
N GLY A 67 -12.29 -4.42 -2.91
CA GLY A 67 -11.28 -5.13 -2.13
C GLY A 67 -9.97 -5.34 -2.89
N ILE A 68 -10.07 -5.59 -4.19
CA ILE A 68 -8.88 -5.78 -5.02
C ILE A 68 -8.01 -4.50 -5.09
N LEU A 69 -8.62 -3.32 -4.98
CA LEU A 69 -7.89 -2.06 -4.95
C LEU A 69 -7.21 -1.83 -3.60
N LEU A 70 -7.68 -2.43 -2.51
CA LEU A 70 -6.95 -2.44 -1.23
C LEU A 70 -5.64 -3.23 -1.38
N ILE A 71 -5.69 -4.37 -2.05
CA ILE A 71 -4.48 -5.17 -2.32
C ILE A 71 -3.53 -4.40 -3.24
N GLU A 72 -4.05 -3.70 -4.24
CA GLU A 72 -3.24 -2.81 -5.09
C GLU A 72 -2.56 -1.72 -4.26
N GLY A 73 -3.27 -1.11 -3.32
CA GLY A 73 -2.70 -0.12 -2.39
C GLY A 73 -1.57 -0.70 -1.53
N MET A 74 -1.72 -1.94 -1.08
CA MET A 74 -0.64 -2.66 -0.38
C MET A 74 0.59 -2.83 -1.28
N ALA A 75 0.39 -3.21 -2.54
CA ALA A 75 1.48 -3.40 -3.48
C ALA A 75 2.21 -2.09 -3.79
N GLN A 76 1.48 -1.00 -3.98
CA GLN A 76 2.07 0.32 -4.19
C GLN A 76 2.88 0.76 -2.97
N THR A 77 2.35 0.54 -1.77
CA THR A 77 3.05 0.84 -0.52
C THR A 77 4.36 0.04 -0.43
N ALA A 78 4.30 -1.26 -0.69
CA ALA A 78 5.49 -2.12 -0.69
C ALA A 78 6.49 -1.69 -1.76
N GLY A 79 6.02 -1.35 -2.96
CA GLY A 79 6.88 -0.88 -4.05
C GLY A 79 7.61 0.40 -3.69
N ALA A 80 6.92 1.38 -3.11
CA ALA A 80 7.53 2.62 -2.66
C ALA A 80 8.56 2.37 -1.54
N LEU A 81 8.26 1.47 -0.60
CA LEU A 81 9.19 1.09 0.45
C LEU A 81 10.48 0.50 -0.14
N CYS A 82 10.36 -0.39 -1.12
CA CYS A 82 11.52 -1.00 -1.76
C CYS A 82 12.38 0.02 -2.53
N VAL A 83 11.75 0.94 -3.26
CA VAL A 83 12.46 2.02 -3.98
C VAL A 83 13.21 2.90 -2.99
N HIS A 84 12.56 3.29 -1.90
CA HIS A 84 13.16 4.12 -0.85
C HIS A 84 14.35 3.41 -0.19
N ALA A 85 14.17 2.15 0.19
CA ALA A 85 15.20 1.37 0.88
C ALA A 85 16.44 1.16 0.01
N GLN A 86 16.29 1.06 -1.30
CA GLN A 86 17.39 0.91 -2.24
C GLN A 86 17.98 2.23 -2.71
N ARG A 87 17.43 3.36 -2.24
CA ARG A 87 17.87 4.71 -2.61
C ARG A 87 17.86 4.94 -4.12
N LEU A 88 16.85 4.42 -4.79
CA LEU A 88 16.65 4.65 -6.21
C LEU A 88 16.10 6.06 -6.42
N ASP A 89 16.55 6.70 -7.50
CA ASP A 89 16.23 8.10 -7.80
C ASP A 89 15.11 8.28 -8.84
N LYS A 90 14.61 7.17 -9.37
CA LYS A 90 13.56 7.17 -10.42
C LYS A 90 12.45 6.21 -10.05
N PRO A 91 11.20 6.50 -10.49
CA PRO A 91 10.12 5.54 -10.36
C PRO A 91 10.47 4.21 -11.02
N ARG A 92 9.94 3.13 -10.45
CA ARG A 92 10.08 1.79 -10.99
C ARG A 92 8.70 1.19 -11.22
N LEU A 93 8.58 0.43 -12.29
CA LEU A 93 7.37 -0.37 -12.50
C LEU A 93 7.33 -1.50 -11.48
N VAL A 94 6.15 -1.69 -10.91
CA VAL A 94 5.90 -2.74 -9.94
C VAL A 94 4.92 -3.73 -10.56
N TYR A 95 5.36 -4.96 -10.78
CA TYR A 95 4.49 -6.01 -11.31
C TYR A 95 4.15 -7.01 -10.22
N PHE A 96 2.86 -7.25 -10.03
CA PHE A 96 2.42 -8.37 -9.22
C PHE A 96 2.90 -9.69 -9.82
N MET A 97 3.40 -10.57 -8.96
CA MET A 97 3.73 -11.95 -9.33
C MET A 97 2.72 -12.93 -8.75
N THR A 98 2.41 -12.80 -7.47
CA THR A 98 1.41 -13.64 -6.79
C THR A 98 0.61 -12.84 -5.79
N ILE A 99 -0.62 -13.27 -5.58
CA ILE A 99 -1.48 -12.84 -4.47
C ILE A 99 -2.01 -14.12 -3.84
N ASP A 100 -1.68 -14.33 -2.57
CA ASP A 100 -2.04 -15.53 -1.83
C ASP A 100 -2.81 -15.18 -0.56
N LYS A 101 -3.65 -16.09 -0.11
CA LYS A 101 -4.38 -15.98 1.17
C LYS A 101 -5.11 -14.66 1.32
N ALA A 102 -5.68 -14.15 0.23
CA ALA A 102 -6.45 -12.92 0.26
C ALA A 102 -7.78 -13.15 0.97
N LYS A 103 -8.07 -12.30 1.97
CA LYS A 103 -9.33 -12.35 2.73
C LYS A 103 -9.88 -10.95 2.88
N PHE A 104 -11.14 -10.78 2.51
CA PHE A 104 -11.88 -9.52 2.60
C PHE A 104 -12.88 -9.67 3.75
N ARG A 105 -12.65 -8.93 4.84
CA ARG A 105 -13.37 -9.15 6.09
C ARG A 105 -14.48 -8.14 6.37
N ARG A 106 -14.25 -6.89 5.96
CA ARG A 106 -15.20 -5.78 6.18
C ARG A 106 -15.18 -4.82 5.00
N PRO A 107 -16.33 -4.23 4.63
CA PRO A 107 -16.35 -3.18 3.62
C PRO A 107 -15.62 -1.93 4.10
N VAL A 108 -14.92 -1.29 3.18
CA VAL A 108 -14.32 0.03 3.35
C VAL A 108 -15.16 1.01 2.53
N VAL A 109 -15.49 2.15 3.13
CA VAL A 109 -16.40 3.13 2.52
C VAL A 109 -15.76 4.52 2.48
N PRO A 110 -16.28 5.42 1.63
CA PRO A 110 -15.82 6.82 1.64
C PRO A 110 -15.89 7.44 3.03
N GLY A 111 -14.84 8.15 3.41
CA GLY A 111 -14.65 8.72 4.74
C GLY A 111 -13.72 7.90 5.63
N ASP A 112 -13.46 6.64 5.27
CA ASP A 112 -12.50 5.81 6.01
C ASP A 112 -11.07 6.20 5.67
N THR A 113 -10.17 6.10 6.66
CA THR A 113 -8.74 6.13 6.45
C THR A 113 -8.21 4.70 6.60
N VAL A 114 -7.62 4.18 5.54
CA VAL A 114 -7.07 2.83 5.52
C VAL A 114 -5.58 2.89 5.84
N GLU A 115 -5.14 2.01 6.74
CA GLU A 115 -3.74 1.77 7.00
C GLU A 115 -3.33 0.43 6.38
N TYR A 116 -2.35 0.46 5.50
CA TYR A 116 -1.73 -0.75 4.93
C TYR A 116 -0.49 -1.10 5.75
N HIS A 117 -0.61 -2.09 6.62
CA HIS A 117 0.52 -2.60 7.40
C HIS A 117 1.26 -3.65 6.59
N LEU A 118 2.49 -3.35 6.20
CA LEU A 118 3.31 -4.23 5.37
C LEU A 118 4.48 -4.78 6.19
N ARG A 119 4.72 -6.09 6.04
CA ARG A 119 5.86 -6.78 6.65
C ARG A 119 6.49 -7.72 5.64
N LYS A 120 7.79 -7.57 5.41
CA LYS A 120 8.52 -8.43 4.49
C LYS A 120 8.55 -9.87 4.99
N LEU A 121 8.21 -10.80 4.11
CA LEU A 121 8.33 -12.23 4.35
C LEU A 121 9.62 -12.80 3.76
N ASN A 122 10.00 -12.32 2.58
CA ASN A 122 11.18 -12.81 1.86
C ASN A 122 11.60 -11.80 0.79
N ARG A 123 12.84 -11.92 0.35
CA ARG A 123 13.36 -11.19 -0.80
C ARG A 123 14.33 -12.08 -1.58
N ARG A 124 14.21 -12.06 -2.91
CA ARG A 124 15.16 -12.69 -3.83
C ARG A 124 15.46 -11.73 -4.98
N ARG A 125 16.67 -11.18 -5.05
CA ARG A 125 17.07 -10.23 -6.09
C ARG A 125 16.12 -9.03 -6.14
N ASN A 126 15.36 -8.89 -7.23
CA ASN A 126 14.38 -7.82 -7.45
C ASN A 126 12.93 -8.23 -7.15
N MET A 127 12.74 -9.38 -6.48
CA MET A 127 11.44 -9.86 -6.03
C MET A 127 11.31 -9.79 -4.51
N TRP A 128 10.15 -9.31 -4.05
CA TRP A 128 9.83 -9.22 -2.62
C TRP A 128 8.51 -9.91 -2.35
N TRP A 129 8.42 -10.51 -1.17
CA TRP A 129 7.18 -11.08 -0.62
C TRP A 129 6.84 -10.33 0.65
N TYR A 130 5.60 -9.85 0.73
CA TYR A 130 5.09 -9.11 1.87
C TYR A 130 3.79 -9.72 2.37
N LYS A 131 3.61 -9.68 3.70
CA LYS A 131 2.28 -9.81 4.28
C LYS A 131 1.70 -8.41 4.43
N GLY A 132 0.50 -8.19 3.89
CA GLY A 132 -0.25 -6.95 4.01
C GLY A 132 -1.51 -7.14 4.82
N GLU A 133 -1.76 -6.19 5.73
CA GLU A 133 -2.97 -6.12 6.52
C GLU A 133 -3.52 -4.70 6.40
N ALA A 134 -4.72 -4.56 5.83
CA ALA A 134 -5.41 -3.27 5.76
C ALA A 134 -6.31 -3.12 6.99
N LYS A 135 -6.21 -1.98 7.66
CA LYS A 135 -6.99 -1.67 8.87
C LYS A 135 -7.68 -0.33 8.75
N VAL A 136 -8.87 -0.25 9.32
CA VAL A 136 -9.62 1.00 9.51
C VAL A 136 -9.96 1.09 11.00
N ASP A 137 -9.55 2.18 11.64
CA ASP A 137 -9.74 2.39 13.09
C ASP A 137 -9.27 1.19 13.92
N GLY A 138 -8.14 0.59 13.52
CA GLY A 138 -7.55 -0.56 14.19
C GLY A 138 -8.19 -1.92 13.88
N ALA A 139 -9.29 -1.97 13.14
CA ALA A 139 -9.96 -3.21 12.77
C ALA A 139 -9.44 -3.72 11.42
N LEU A 140 -9.12 -5.00 11.37
CA LEU A 140 -8.67 -5.66 10.14
C LEU A 140 -9.82 -5.75 9.13
N VAL A 141 -9.64 -5.15 7.95
CA VAL A 141 -10.65 -5.13 6.89
C VAL A 141 -10.27 -6.03 5.71
N CYS A 142 -8.98 -6.20 5.46
CA CYS A 142 -8.48 -7.00 4.35
C CYS A 142 -7.06 -7.47 4.68
N GLU A 143 -6.70 -8.67 4.23
CA GLU A 143 -5.33 -9.17 4.35
C GLU A 143 -4.97 -9.99 3.13
N ALA A 144 -3.68 -10.03 2.81
CA ALA A 144 -3.14 -10.87 1.74
C ALA A 144 -1.63 -11.05 1.92
N GLU A 145 -1.11 -12.11 1.34
CA GLU A 145 0.32 -12.22 1.05
C GLU A 145 0.50 -11.90 -0.42
N LEU A 146 1.45 -11.05 -0.74
CA LEU A 146 1.70 -10.63 -2.11
C LEU A 146 3.18 -10.67 -2.44
N SER A 147 3.49 -10.98 -3.68
CA SER A 147 4.83 -10.81 -4.21
C SER A 147 4.80 -9.91 -5.42
N ALA A 148 5.84 -9.11 -5.53
CA ALA A 148 5.99 -8.15 -6.60
C ALA A 148 7.44 -8.08 -7.05
N MET A 149 7.63 -7.70 -8.31
CA MET A 149 8.94 -7.50 -8.90
C MET A 149 9.11 -6.03 -9.26
N LEU A 150 10.24 -5.44 -8.87
CA LEU A 150 10.64 -4.14 -9.36
C LEU A 150 11.35 -4.31 -10.70
N VAL A 151 10.82 -3.65 -11.72
CA VAL A 151 11.40 -3.69 -13.05
C VAL A 151 12.31 -2.47 -13.22
N THR A 152 13.55 -2.74 -13.52
CA THR A 152 14.54 -1.71 -13.87
C THR A 152 14.59 -1.58 -15.38
N GLU A 153 14.32 -0.39 -15.90
CA GLU A 153 14.59 -0.03 -17.28
C GLU A 153 15.94 0.65 -17.42
#